data_47d7520c370ab01f6da632befd9f4002
#
_entry.id   47d7520c370ab01f6da632befd9f4002
#
_cell.length_a   1.000
_cell.length_b   1.000
_cell.length_c   1.000
_cell.angle_alpha   90.00
_cell.angle_beta   90.00
_cell.angle_gamma   90.00
#
_symmetry.space_group_name_H-M   'P 1'
#
loop_
_entity.id
_entity.type
_entity.pdbx_description
1 polymer ?
#
loop_
_entity_poly.entity_id
_entity_poly.type
_entity_poly.pdbx_seq_one_letter_code
_entity_poly.pdbx_strand_id
1 'polypeptide(L)'
;MKKFVSIALMTLLMAGLLISGAFAAEKIKIGISIPTADHGWTGGVVWWANQAVNDWKAKDSDVEFFLVTADSPAKQVGDVEDLMVKGINALVILPHDSAPLTPIVEEAYNSGIYTVVVDRGLTKAAQNVYIAGDNPGLGRVSAEWMAKEMGGKGKIVVLEGIPCVINTERVEAFGEVMKKYSDIEILDSQPAYWSTQKGLEIMENYLQKYDKIDAVWAQDDDVLKGVLQAYKESGRDDIKLFLGGAGSKDLVKMVMDGDPLVRADVTYPPSMVATAISLAVQGLREQPLNGFYQKKIPSKVILASELIVPENAADYYYPDSVF
;
A
#
# COMPACT_ATOMS: atom_id res chain seq x y z
N MET A 1 -57.93 27.12 -45.41
CA MET A 1 -56.94 26.03 -45.50
C MET A 1 -55.51 26.39 -45.02
N LYS A 2 -55.00 27.60 -45.21
CA LYS A 2 -53.68 28.02 -44.78
C LYS A 2 -53.44 28.11 -43.25
N LYS A 3 -54.50 28.36 -42.42
CA LYS A 3 -54.39 28.45 -40.97
C LYS A 3 -54.35 27.09 -40.25
N PHE A 4 -54.90 26.03 -40.84
CA PHE A 4 -54.85 24.68 -40.25
C PHE A 4 -53.52 23.98 -40.49
N VAL A 5 -52.82 24.29 -41.55
CA VAL A 5 -51.48 23.72 -41.86
C VAL A 5 -50.41 24.28 -40.89
N SER A 6 -50.54 25.55 -40.48
CA SER A 6 -49.59 26.17 -39.54
C SER A 6 -49.69 25.62 -38.11
N ILE A 7 -50.90 25.25 -37.66
CA ILE A 7 -51.10 24.69 -36.31
C ILE A 7 -50.59 23.22 -36.26
N ALA A 8 -50.79 22.42 -37.31
CA ALA A 8 -50.31 21.06 -37.38
C ALA A 8 -48.73 20.98 -37.44
N LEU A 9 -48.08 21.95 -38.08
CA LEU A 9 -46.61 22.01 -38.14
C LEU A 9 -46.00 22.43 -36.78
N MET A 10 -46.71 23.32 -36.03
CA MET A 10 -46.22 23.77 -34.72
C MET A 10 -46.39 22.71 -33.62
N THR A 11 -47.44 21.87 -33.69
CA THR A 11 -47.62 20.74 -32.78
C THR A 11 -46.66 19.60 -33.07
N LEU A 12 -46.23 19.38 -34.34
CA LEU A 12 -45.20 18.37 -34.68
C LEU A 12 -43.81 18.81 -34.23
N LEU A 13 -43.52 20.13 -34.24
CA LEU A 13 -42.24 20.66 -33.71
C LEU A 13 -42.15 20.61 -32.18
N MET A 14 -43.28 20.76 -31.47
CA MET A 14 -43.30 20.60 -30.00
C MET A 14 -43.24 19.14 -29.53
N ALA A 15 -43.74 18.19 -30.31
CA ALA A 15 -43.62 16.77 -29.99
C ALA A 15 -42.21 16.20 -30.22
N GLY A 16 -41.42 16.84 -31.08
CA GLY A 16 -40.01 16.46 -31.33
C GLY A 16 -39.02 16.92 -30.26
N LEU A 17 -39.41 17.84 -29.37
CA LEU A 17 -38.55 18.40 -28.32
C LEU A 17 -38.68 17.71 -26.94
N LEU A 18 -39.57 16.71 -26.81
CA LEU A 18 -39.81 16.02 -25.56
C LEU A 18 -39.18 14.61 -25.49
N ILE A 19 -38.43 14.20 -26.52
CA ILE A 19 -37.60 12.98 -26.46
C ILE A 19 -36.12 13.38 -26.30
N SER A 20 -35.85 14.33 -25.41
CA SER A 20 -34.57 14.33 -24.71
C SER A 20 -34.68 13.31 -23.59
N GLY A 21 -34.75 12.03 -23.96
CA GLY A 21 -34.49 10.97 -23.01
C GLY A 21 -33.14 11.32 -22.36
N ALA A 22 -33.18 11.67 -21.09
CA ALA A 22 -31.98 11.71 -20.28
C ALA A 22 -31.41 10.30 -20.35
N PHE A 23 -30.52 10.03 -21.32
CA PHE A 23 -29.61 8.92 -21.22
C PHE A 23 -28.84 9.20 -19.94
N ALA A 24 -29.19 8.51 -18.85
CA ALA A 24 -28.36 8.49 -17.67
C ALA A 24 -26.95 8.15 -18.18
N ALA A 25 -25.99 9.05 -17.96
CA ALA A 25 -24.61 8.78 -18.35
C ALA A 25 -24.23 7.44 -17.75
N GLU A 26 -23.65 6.56 -18.56
CA GLU A 26 -23.23 5.25 -18.07
C GLU A 26 -22.23 5.46 -16.95
N LYS A 27 -22.46 4.80 -15.80
CA LYS A 27 -21.58 4.94 -14.64
C LYS A 27 -20.19 4.43 -14.96
N ILE A 28 -19.19 5.13 -14.47
CA ILE A 28 -17.82 4.66 -14.47
C ILE A 28 -17.72 3.47 -13.51
N LYS A 29 -17.26 2.32 -14.01
CA LYS A 29 -17.10 1.08 -13.24
C LYS A 29 -15.65 0.84 -12.90
N ILE A 30 -15.33 0.76 -11.63
CA ILE A 30 -13.98 0.51 -11.12
C ILE A 30 -13.94 -0.88 -10.48
N GLY A 31 -13.14 -1.78 -11.06
CA GLY A 31 -12.78 -3.05 -10.44
C GLY A 31 -11.57 -2.87 -9.51
N ILE A 32 -11.64 -3.45 -8.33
CA ILE A 32 -10.55 -3.44 -7.33
C ILE A 32 -10.29 -4.88 -6.95
N SER A 33 -9.09 -5.39 -7.24
CA SER A 33 -8.65 -6.75 -6.93
C SER A 33 -7.39 -6.71 -6.08
N ILE A 34 -7.48 -7.22 -4.85
CA ILE A 34 -6.41 -7.19 -3.85
C ILE A 34 -6.33 -8.53 -3.12
N PRO A 35 -5.17 -8.91 -2.53
CA PRO A 35 -5.09 -10.09 -1.68
C PRO A 35 -6.04 -10.02 -0.48
N THR A 36 -6.41 -11.17 0.08
CA THR A 36 -7.10 -11.26 1.36
C THR A 36 -6.21 -10.74 2.49
N ALA A 37 -6.83 -10.44 3.63
CA ALA A 37 -6.14 -10.03 4.86
C ALA A 37 -5.47 -11.25 5.51
N ASP A 38 -4.29 -11.64 5.07
CA ASP A 38 -3.50 -12.76 5.57
C ASP A 38 -2.44 -12.35 6.61
N HIS A 39 -2.12 -11.06 6.68
CA HIS A 39 -1.27 -10.42 7.70
C HIS A 39 -1.72 -8.97 7.92
N GLY A 40 -1.14 -8.28 8.92
CA GLY A 40 -1.61 -6.96 9.34
C GLY A 40 -1.63 -5.93 8.21
N TRP A 41 -0.54 -5.82 7.44
CA TRP A 41 -0.47 -4.83 6.35
C TRP A 41 -1.53 -5.07 5.26
N THR A 42 -1.76 -6.31 4.81
CA THR A 42 -2.82 -6.62 3.84
C THR A 42 -4.21 -6.39 4.45
N GLY A 43 -4.38 -6.62 5.75
CA GLY A 43 -5.58 -6.22 6.48
C GLY A 43 -5.83 -4.71 6.38
N GLY A 44 -4.77 -3.91 6.56
CA GLY A 44 -4.79 -2.47 6.35
C GLY A 44 -5.17 -2.08 4.92
N VAL A 45 -4.63 -2.77 3.91
CA VAL A 45 -4.98 -2.53 2.49
C VAL A 45 -6.48 -2.77 2.26
N VAL A 46 -7.05 -3.86 2.76
CA VAL A 46 -8.48 -4.17 2.63
C VAL A 46 -9.33 -3.10 3.34
N TRP A 47 -8.92 -2.68 4.52
CA TRP A 47 -9.61 -1.63 5.27
C TRP A 47 -9.61 -0.31 4.51
N TRP A 48 -8.45 0.16 4.03
CA TRP A 48 -8.32 1.41 3.28
C TRP A 48 -9.04 1.38 1.94
N ALA A 49 -9.08 0.23 1.25
CA ALA A 49 -9.85 0.07 0.02
C ALA A 49 -11.35 0.28 0.28
N ASN A 50 -11.88 -0.31 1.37
CA ASN A 50 -13.28 -0.12 1.76
C ASN A 50 -13.58 1.33 2.15
N GLN A 51 -12.69 2.00 2.91
CA GLN A 51 -12.85 3.41 3.24
C GLN A 51 -12.91 4.27 1.98
N ALA A 52 -11.95 4.09 1.07
CA ALA A 52 -11.93 4.84 -0.19
C ALA A 52 -13.20 4.62 -1.04
N VAL A 53 -13.66 3.38 -1.14
CA VAL A 53 -14.92 3.05 -1.84
C VAL A 53 -16.13 3.75 -1.20
N ASN A 54 -16.21 3.75 0.13
CA ASN A 54 -17.31 4.42 0.85
C ASN A 54 -17.26 5.94 0.65
N ASP A 55 -16.07 6.53 0.76
CA ASP A 55 -15.86 7.95 0.55
C ASP A 55 -16.22 8.40 -0.87
N TRP A 56 -15.82 7.61 -1.87
CA TRP A 56 -16.17 7.89 -3.26
C TRP A 56 -17.67 7.74 -3.51
N LYS A 57 -18.33 6.70 -3.01
CA LYS A 57 -19.78 6.51 -3.11
C LYS A 57 -20.56 7.68 -2.50
N ALA A 58 -20.06 8.26 -1.42
CA ALA A 58 -20.68 9.41 -0.78
C ALA A 58 -20.49 10.71 -1.57
N LYS A 59 -19.38 10.85 -2.31
CA LYS A 59 -19.02 12.05 -3.07
C LYS A 59 -19.53 12.04 -4.50
N ASP A 60 -19.72 10.86 -5.10
CA ASP A 60 -19.87 10.69 -6.54
C ASP A 60 -20.75 9.49 -6.88
N SER A 61 -22.00 9.77 -7.25
CA SER A 61 -22.99 8.76 -7.63
C SER A 61 -22.75 8.13 -9.00
N ASP A 62 -21.87 8.72 -9.81
CA ASP A 62 -21.61 8.30 -11.19
C ASP A 62 -20.47 7.28 -11.29
N VAL A 63 -19.90 6.88 -10.14
CA VAL A 63 -18.89 5.82 -10.05
C VAL A 63 -19.45 4.61 -9.30
N GLU A 64 -19.24 3.44 -9.88
CA GLU A 64 -19.59 2.14 -9.29
C GLU A 64 -18.31 1.35 -9.00
N PHE A 65 -18.23 0.73 -7.83
CA PHE A 65 -17.04 0.01 -7.40
C PHE A 65 -17.34 -1.47 -7.16
N PHE A 66 -16.46 -2.34 -7.65
CA PHE A 66 -16.45 -3.79 -7.44
C PHE A 66 -15.15 -4.17 -6.74
N LEU A 67 -15.20 -4.33 -5.42
CA LEU A 67 -14.06 -4.76 -4.61
C LEU A 67 -14.13 -6.27 -4.39
N VAL A 68 -13.06 -6.97 -4.77
CA VAL A 68 -12.88 -8.40 -4.56
C VAL A 68 -11.54 -8.68 -3.90
N THR A 69 -11.49 -9.74 -3.10
CA THR A 69 -10.27 -10.21 -2.44
C THR A 69 -9.96 -11.64 -2.84
N ALA A 70 -8.69 -11.97 -3.00
CA ALA A 70 -8.21 -13.28 -3.41
C ALA A 70 -7.20 -13.85 -2.41
N ASP A 71 -7.35 -15.14 -2.08
CA ASP A 71 -6.44 -15.90 -1.22
C ASP A 71 -5.33 -16.61 -1.99
N SER A 72 -5.37 -16.52 -3.30
CA SER A 72 -4.40 -17.16 -4.19
C SER A 72 -4.28 -16.44 -5.52
N PRO A 73 -3.14 -16.58 -6.24
CA PRO A 73 -2.98 -16.03 -7.58
C PRO A 73 -4.03 -16.53 -8.56
N ALA A 74 -4.37 -17.81 -8.51
CA ALA A 74 -5.36 -18.42 -9.41
C ALA A 74 -6.75 -17.84 -9.22
N LYS A 75 -7.16 -17.64 -7.94
CA LYS A 75 -8.43 -16.97 -7.64
C LYS A 75 -8.41 -15.53 -8.14
N GLN A 76 -7.31 -14.82 -7.94
CA GLN A 76 -7.20 -13.42 -8.37
C GLN A 76 -7.28 -13.27 -9.90
N VAL A 77 -6.72 -14.21 -10.67
CA VAL A 77 -6.90 -14.23 -12.14
C VAL A 77 -8.37 -14.34 -12.50
N GLY A 78 -9.10 -15.32 -11.94
CA GLY A 78 -10.55 -15.46 -12.19
C GLY A 78 -11.37 -14.26 -11.74
N ASP A 79 -11.00 -13.63 -10.61
CA ASP A 79 -11.67 -12.41 -10.14
C ASP A 79 -11.48 -11.24 -11.15
N VAL A 80 -10.30 -11.12 -11.77
CA VAL A 80 -10.05 -10.09 -12.79
C VAL A 80 -10.84 -10.38 -14.06
N GLU A 81 -10.92 -11.65 -14.51
CA GLU A 81 -11.76 -12.08 -15.63
C GLU A 81 -13.23 -11.70 -15.39
N ASP A 82 -13.77 -12.00 -14.20
CA ASP A 82 -15.13 -11.65 -13.81
C ASP A 82 -15.38 -10.14 -13.80
N LEU A 83 -14.40 -9.35 -13.35
CA LEU A 83 -14.47 -7.89 -13.39
C LEU A 83 -14.49 -7.36 -14.82
N MET A 84 -13.67 -7.93 -15.72
CA MET A 84 -13.68 -7.58 -17.15
C MET A 84 -15.04 -7.89 -17.78
N VAL A 85 -15.64 -9.04 -17.47
CA VAL A 85 -17.00 -9.42 -17.95
C VAL A 85 -18.06 -8.44 -17.45
N LYS A 86 -17.92 -7.86 -16.25
CA LYS A 86 -18.81 -6.81 -15.73
C LYS A 86 -18.66 -5.48 -16.46
N GLY A 87 -17.71 -5.36 -17.36
CA GLY A 87 -17.46 -4.17 -18.17
C GLY A 87 -16.87 -3.02 -17.35
N ILE A 88 -15.85 -3.30 -16.53
CA ILE A 88 -15.13 -2.26 -15.79
C ILE A 88 -14.38 -1.32 -16.75
N ASN A 89 -14.32 -0.04 -16.39
CA ASN A 89 -13.57 0.97 -17.11
C ASN A 89 -12.14 1.12 -16.57
N ALA A 90 -11.94 0.81 -15.27
CA ALA A 90 -10.61 0.74 -14.69
C ALA A 90 -10.45 -0.49 -13.78
N LEU A 91 -9.20 -0.97 -13.70
CA LEU A 91 -8.75 -1.99 -12.79
C LEU A 91 -7.70 -1.41 -11.85
N VAL A 92 -7.97 -1.45 -10.54
CA VAL A 92 -6.99 -1.22 -9.49
C VAL A 92 -6.58 -2.57 -8.94
N ILE A 93 -5.31 -2.93 -9.06
CA ILE A 93 -4.84 -4.25 -8.66
C ILE A 93 -3.58 -4.18 -7.82
N LEU A 94 -3.61 -4.84 -6.65
CA LEU A 94 -2.42 -5.27 -5.93
C LEU A 94 -2.22 -6.75 -6.25
N PRO A 95 -1.23 -7.12 -7.09
CA PRO A 95 -1.05 -8.52 -7.45
C PRO A 95 -0.72 -9.39 -6.24
N HIS A 96 -1.36 -10.55 -6.12
CA HIS A 96 -0.96 -11.55 -5.13
C HIS A 96 0.49 -11.97 -5.38
N ASP A 97 0.80 -12.30 -6.64
CA ASP A 97 2.14 -12.59 -7.16
C ASP A 97 2.32 -11.97 -8.55
N SER A 98 3.48 -11.37 -8.82
CA SER A 98 3.75 -10.63 -10.06
C SER A 98 3.64 -11.51 -11.31
N ALA A 99 4.27 -12.68 -11.32
CA ALA A 99 4.36 -13.52 -12.51
C ALA A 99 3.00 -14.12 -12.96
N PRO A 100 2.21 -14.75 -12.08
CA PRO A 100 0.91 -15.30 -12.46
C PRO A 100 -0.11 -14.24 -12.88
N LEU A 101 -0.03 -13.01 -12.31
CA LEU A 101 -1.01 -11.96 -12.57
C LEU A 101 -0.66 -11.10 -13.79
N THR A 102 0.61 -11.09 -14.23
CA THR A 102 1.01 -10.26 -15.37
C THR A 102 0.20 -10.52 -16.64
N PRO A 103 -0.09 -11.77 -17.08
CA PRO A 103 -0.83 -12.01 -18.32
C PRO A 103 -2.24 -11.43 -18.30
N ILE A 104 -3.02 -11.65 -17.23
CA ILE A 104 -4.41 -11.17 -17.17
C ILE A 104 -4.48 -9.64 -17.03
N VAL A 105 -3.53 -9.03 -16.33
CA VAL A 105 -3.44 -7.56 -16.25
C VAL A 105 -3.04 -6.96 -17.59
N GLU A 106 -2.15 -7.60 -18.34
CA GLU A 106 -1.81 -7.20 -19.70
C GLU A 106 -3.01 -7.30 -20.64
N GLU A 107 -3.85 -8.34 -20.52
CA GLU A 107 -5.08 -8.47 -21.28
C GLU A 107 -6.06 -7.33 -20.95
N ALA A 108 -6.28 -7.03 -19.69
CA ALA A 108 -7.12 -5.90 -19.26
C ALA A 108 -6.61 -4.57 -19.83
N TYR A 109 -5.30 -4.31 -19.70
CA TYR A 109 -4.66 -3.10 -20.24
C TYR A 109 -4.80 -2.97 -21.74
N ASN A 110 -4.54 -4.05 -22.51
CA ASN A 110 -4.65 -4.08 -23.97
C ASN A 110 -6.09 -3.97 -24.45
N SER A 111 -7.07 -4.36 -23.63
CA SER A 111 -8.50 -4.16 -23.91
C SER A 111 -8.98 -2.73 -23.65
N GLY A 112 -8.08 -1.82 -23.26
CA GLY A 112 -8.39 -0.41 -23.03
C GLY A 112 -8.90 -0.10 -21.63
N ILE A 113 -8.87 -1.06 -20.69
CA ILE A 113 -9.20 -0.84 -19.29
C ILE A 113 -8.08 -0.02 -18.64
N TYR A 114 -8.44 1.09 -17.99
CA TYR A 114 -7.46 1.93 -17.29
C TYR A 114 -6.88 1.20 -16.08
N THR A 115 -5.61 0.83 -16.13
CA THR A 115 -5.01 -0.07 -15.15
C THR A 115 -4.09 0.67 -14.20
N VAL A 116 -4.33 0.52 -12.89
CA VAL A 116 -3.50 1.03 -11.79
C VAL A 116 -2.96 -0.16 -10.99
N VAL A 117 -1.65 -0.35 -11.02
CA VAL A 117 -0.96 -1.42 -10.30
C VAL A 117 -0.38 -0.88 -9.00
N VAL A 118 -0.65 -1.57 -7.90
CA VAL A 118 -0.30 -1.16 -6.53
C VAL A 118 0.78 -2.08 -5.97
N ASP A 119 1.79 -1.51 -5.33
CA ASP A 119 2.84 -2.15 -4.53
C ASP A 119 3.64 -3.23 -5.28
N ARG A 120 3.16 -4.46 -5.28
CA ARG A 120 3.80 -5.58 -6.00
C ARG A 120 3.62 -5.36 -7.50
N GLY A 121 4.70 -5.00 -8.18
CA GLY A 121 4.69 -4.74 -9.61
C GLY A 121 4.36 -5.98 -10.45
N LEU A 122 4.35 -5.80 -11.75
CA LEU A 122 4.24 -6.86 -12.75
C LEU A 122 5.63 -7.22 -13.28
N THR A 123 5.79 -8.42 -13.86
CA THR A 123 7.04 -8.83 -14.53
C THR A 123 7.27 -8.08 -15.83
N LYS A 124 6.21 -7.48 -16.39
CA LYS A 124 6.22 -6.65 -17.58
C LYS A 124 5.26 -5.47 -17.36
N ALA A 125 5.66 -4.27 -17.73
CA ALA A 125 4.81 -3.09 -17.62
C ALA A 125 3.54 -3.23 -18.48
N ALA A 126 2.38 -3.24 -17.82
CA ALA A 126 1.05 -3.34 -18.44
C ALA A 126 0.04 -2.51 -17.62
N GLN A 127 0.37 -1.24 -17.37
CA GLN A 127 -0.44 -0.33 -16.58
C GLN A 127 -0.32 1.12 -17.04
N ASN A 128 -1.36 1.90 -16.75
CA ASN A 128 -1.34 3.36 -16.93
C ASN A 128 -0.59 4.03 -15.77
N VAL A 129 -0.78 3.51 -14.54
CA VAL A 129 -0.13 4.02 -13.34
C VAL A 129 0.39 2.87 -12.49
N TYR A 130 1.61 3.01 -11.99
CA TYR A 130 2.17 2.20 -10.93
C TYR A 130 2.31 3.06 -9.67
N ILE A 131 1.80 2.58 -8.53
CA ILE A 131 1.95 3.25 -7.23
C ILE A 131 2.51 2.28 -6.20
N ALA A 132 3.56 2.70 -5.49
CA ALA A 132 4.20 1.92 -4.43
C ALA A 132 4.85 2.84 -3.39
N GLY A 133 5.26 2.27 -2.25
CA GLY A 133 6.13 2.94 -1.29
C GLY A 133 7.60 2.99 -1.78
N ASP A 134 8.39 3.90 -1.19
CA ASP A 134 9.85 3.99 -1.41
C ASP A 134 10.58 2.93 -0.57
N ASN A 135 10.73 1.71 -1.09
CA ASN A 135 11.45 0.64 -0.38
C ASN A 135 12.91 0.98 -0.06
N PRO A 136 13.70 1.52 -1.01
CA PRO A 136 15.04 2.02 -0.66
C PRO A 136 15.00 3.14 0.39
N GLY A 137 13.97 4.01 0.33
CA GLY A 137 13.74 5.07 1.31
C GLY A 137 13.51 4.52 2.71
N LEU A 138 12.69 3.48 2.85
CA LEU A 138 12.45 2.81 4.13
C LEU A 138 13.76 2.29 4.72
N GLY A 139 14.58 1.58 3.93
CA GLY A 139 15.88 1.09 4.39
C GLY A 139 16.83 2.21 4.81
N ARG A 140 16.93 3.29 4.01
CA ARG A 140 17.78 4.46 4.33
C ARG A 140 17.33 5.18 5.60
N VAL A 141 16.05 5.53 5.70
CA VAL A 141 15.50 6.25 6.85
C VAL A 141 15.69 5.45 8.14
N SER A 142 15.41 4.14 8.09
CA SER A 142 15.63 3.23 9.21
C SER A 142 17.10 3.22 9.66
N ALA A 143 18.02 3.04 8.71
CA ALA A 143 19.44 2.95 9.01
C ALA A 143 20.01 4.27 9.55
N GLU A 144 19.66 5.40 8.94
CA GLU A 144 20.13 6.74 9.35
C GLU A 144 19.66 7.06 10.77
N TRP A 145 18.39 6.78 11.06
CA TRP A 145 17.85 7.00 12.40
C TRP A 145 18.48 6.07 13.43
N MET A 146 18.57 4.76 13.16
CA MET A 146 19.18 3.79 14.09
C MET A 146 20.63 4.11 14.37
N ALA A 147 21.42 4.42 13.34
CA ALA A 147 22.84 4.75 13.51
C ALA A 147 23.02 6.01 14.38
N LYS A 148 22.18 7.02 14.20
CA LYS A 148 22.17 8.25 15.03
C LYS A 148 21.82 7.95 16.48
N GLU A 149 20.75 7.17 16.73
CA GLU A 149 20.28 6.84 18.06
C GLU A 149 21.27 5.95 18.83
N MET A 150 22.03 5.10 18.13
CA MET A 150 23.10 4.26 18.67
C MET A 150 24.41 5.04 18.87
N GLY A 151 24.49 6.29 18.46
CA GLY A 151 25.73 7.07 18.50
C GLY A 151 26.84 6.50 17.60
N GLY A 152 26.46 5.88 16.49
CA GLY A 152 27.35 5.36 15.45
C GLY A 152 28.09 4.06 15.83
N LYS A 153 27.69 3.34 16.89
CA LYS A 153 28.36 2.11 17.35
C LYS A 153 27.40 1.13 18.00
N GLY A 154 27.70 -0.15 17.93
CA GLY A 154 26.92 -1.21 18.59
C GLY A 154 26.61 -2.38 17.67
N LYS A 155 25.80 -3.30 18.16
CA LYS A 155 25.49 -4.58 17.52
C LYS A 155 24.03 -4.65 17.17
N ILE A 156 23.70 -4.90 15.89
CA ILE A 156 22.35 -4.97 15.35
C ILE A 156 22.07 -6.38 14.86
N VAL A 157 20.86 -6.88 15.08
CA VAL A 157 20.28 -8.01 14.35
C VAL A 157 19.17 -7.49 13.44
N VAL A 158 19.02 -8.14 12.28
CA VAL A 158 18.03 -7.78 11.25
C VAL A 158 17.08 -8.95 11.04
N LEU A 159 15.78 -8.64 11.02
CA LEU A 159 14.76 -9.60 10.62
C LEU A 159 14.09 -9.08 9.33
N GLU A 160 14.29 -9.84 8.26
CA GLU A 160 13.90 -9.44 6.91
C GLU A 160 12.47 -9.87 6.54
N GLY A 161 11.97 -9.33 5.44
CA GLY A 161 10.69 -9.73 4.85
C GLY A 161 10.75 -11.06 4.09
N ILE A 162 9.78 -11.24 3.20
CA ILE A 162 9.77 -12.32 2.20
C ILE A 162 10.91 -12.06 1.20
N PRO A 163 11.74 -13.06 0.84
CA PRO A 163 12.76 -12.91 -0.18
C PRO A 163 12.18 -12.52 -1.54
N CYS A 164 12.18 -11.24 -1.85
CA CYS A 164 11.65 -10.64 -3.07
C CYS A 164 12.33 -9.28 -3.33
N VAL A 165 12.03 -8.64 -4.46
CA VAL A 165 12.62 -7.35 -4.84
C VAL A 165 12.41 -6.28 -3.75
N ILE A 166 11.22 -6.19 -3.18
CA ILE A 166 10.88 -5.23 -2.11
C ILE A 166 11.82 -5.38 -0.91
N ASN A 167 12.01 -6.62 -0.45
CA ASN A 167 12.93 -6.93 0.65
C ASN A 167 14.38 -6.58 0.30
N THR A 168 14.83 -6.98 -0.89
CA THR A 168 16.20 -6.71 -1.37
C THR A 168 16.48 -5.20 -1.37
N GLU A 169 15.58 -4.40 -1.94
CA GLU A 169 15.72 -2.94 -1.99
C GLU A 169 15.85 -2.31 -0.59
N ARG A 170 15.07 -2.80 0.40
CA ARG A 170 15.14 -2.32 1.79
C ARG A 170 16.48 -2.68 2.45
N VAL A 171 16.87 -3.96 2.36
CA VAL A 171 18.08 -4.49 3.00
C VAL A 171 19.34 -3.87 2.40
N GLU A 172 19.41 -3.78 1.07
CA GLU A 172 20.56 -3.14 0.40
C GLU A 172 20.72 -1.68 0.81
N ALA A 173 19.60 -0.92 0.78
CA ALA A 173 19.65 0.50 1.16
C ALA A 173 20.01 0.70 2.64
N PHE A 174 19.53 -0.15 3.54
CA PHE A 174 19.94 -0.17 4.94
C PHE A 174 21.44 -0.45 5.08
N GLY A 175 21.93 -1.49 4.42
CA GLY A 175 23.34 -1.87 4.44
C GLY A 175 24.28 -0.80 3.89
N GLU A 176 23.87 -0.09 2.81
CA GLU A 176 24.67 1.01 2.25
C GLU A 176 24.85 2.18 3.23
N VAL A 177 23.86 2.47 4.06
CA VAL A 177 23.99 3.47 5.12
C VAL A 177 24.91 2.95 6.24
N MET A 178 24.70 1.70 6.69
CA MET A 178 25.47 1.11 7.80
C MET A 178 26.96 0.98 7.48
N LYS A 179 27.37 0.79 6.22
CA LYS A 179 28.77 0.82 5.79
C LYS A 179 29.52 2.10 6.14
N LYS A 180 28.80 3.21 6.39
CA LYS A 180 29.41 4.50 6.81
C LYS A 180 29.80 4.51 8.29
N TYR A 181 29.36 3.53 9.07
CA TYR A 181 29.56 3.44 10.52
C TYR A 181 30.35 2.18 10.86
N SER A 182 31.66 2.27 10.83
CA SER A 182 32.58 1.10 11.06
C SER A 182 32.42 0.43 12.41
N ASP A 183 31.90 1.14 13.40
CA ASP A 183 31.71 0.67 14.77
C ASP A 183 30.30 0.08 15.01
N ILE A 184 29.46 0.01 13.96
CA ILE A 184 28.20 -0.73 13.96
C ILE A 184 28.44 -2.09 13.29
N GLU A 185 28.14 -3.16 14.00
CA GLU A 185 28.21 -4.53 13.53
C GLU A 185 26.80 -5.10 13.31
N ILE A 186 26.49 -5.55 12.09
CA ILE A 186 25.30 -6.37 11.84
C ILE A 186 25.68 -7.82 12.13
N LEU A 187 25.20 -8.34 13.27
CA LEU A 187 25.52 -9.69 13.76
C LEU A 187 24.91 -10.79 12.89
N ASP A 188 23.68 -10.58 12.44
CA ASP A 188 22.91 -11.55 11.64
C ASP A 188 21.75 -10.86 10.93
N SER A 189 21.29 -11.48 9.83
CA SER A 189 20.11 -11.05 9.08
C SER A 189 19.40 -12.29 8.56
N GLN A 190 18.10 -12.46 8.92
CA GLN A 190 17.32 -13.63 8.53
C GLN A 190 15.90 -13.26 8.08
N PRO A 191 15.35 -13.99 7.06
CA PRO A 191 13.99 -13.79 6.61
C PRO A 191 12.96 -14.19 7.67
N ALA A 192 12.16 -13.25 8.13
CA ALA A 192 11.00 -13.44 9.02
C ALA A 192 9.66 -13.44 8.25
N TYR A 193 9.69 -13.28 6.94
CA TYR A 193 8.54 -13.43 6.03
C TYR A 193 7.36 -12.52 6.36
N TRP A 194 7.59 -11.37 6.99
CA TRP A 194 6.56 -10.46 7.51
C TRP A 194 5.58 -11.14 8.48
N SER A 195 6.06 -12.14 9.18
CA SER A 195 5.27 -12.98 10.09
C SER A 195 5.65 -12.72 11.54
N THR A 196 4.66 -12.42 12.39
CA THR A 196 4.83 -12.27 13.83
C THR A 196 5.43 -13.53 14.47
N GLN A 197 4.93 -14.71 14.06
CA GLN A 197 5.43 -15.98 14.57
C GLN A 197 6.89 -16.23 14.21
N LYS A 198 7.27 -15.92 12.96
CA LYS A 198 8.68 -16.05 12.53
C LYS A 198 9.58 -15.02 13.19
N GLY A 199 9.08 -13.81 13.40
CA GLY A 199 9.77 -12.78 14.17
C GLY A 199 10.11 -13.26 15.58
N LEU A 200 9.12 -13.86 16.26
CA LEU A 200 9.32 -14.45 17.59
C LEU A 200 10.37 -15.56 17.57
N GLU A 201 10.23 -16.58 16.71
CA GLU A 201 11.13 -17.72 16.61
C GLU A 201 12.60 -17.30 16.33
N ILE A 202 12.80 -16.37 15.38
CA ILE A 202 14.15 -15.90 15.03
C ILE A 202 14.74 -15.07 16.18
N MET A 203 13.93 -14.23 16.81
CA MET A 203 14.41 -13.43 17.92
C MET A 203 14.81 -14.28 19.14
N GLU A 204 14.04 -15.33 19.47
CA GLU A 204 14.41 -16.30 20.51
C GLU A 204 15.78 -16.93 20.21
N ASN A 205 16.04 -17.32 18.95
CA ASN A 205 17.32 -17.86 18.52
C ASN A 205 18.45 -16.83 18.65
N TYR A 206 18.21 -15.56 18.27
CA TYR A 206 19.21 -14.51 18.39
C TYR A 206 19.56 -14.21 19.87
N LEU A 207 18.54 -14.21 20.74
CA LEU A 207 18.74 -14.00 22.19
C LEU A 207 19.54 -15.11 22.84
N GLN A 208 19.48 -16.35 22.32
CA GLN A 208 20.29 -17.47 22.79
C GLN A 208 21.71 -17.45 22.16
N LYS A 209 21.84 -17.02 20.91
CA LYS A 209 23.10 -17.07 20.15
C LYS A 209 24.07 -15.93 20.52
N TYR A 210 23.54 -14.76 20.82
CA TYR A 210 24.33 -13.55 21.02
C TYR A 210 24.22 -13.06 22.46
N ASP A 211 25.36 -12.97 23.15
CA ASP A 211 25.43 -12.47 24.54
C ASP A 211 25.01 -11.00 24.64
N LYS A 212 25.20 -10.22 23.56
CA LYS A 212 24.86 -8.81 23.51
C LYS A 212 24.31 -8.41 22.15
N ILE A 213 23.14 -7.75 22.20
CA ILE A 213 22.50 -7.08 21.07
C ILE A 213 22.14 -5.68 21.54
N ASP A 214 22.48 -4.63 20.79
CA ASP A 214 22.16 -3.24 21.15
C ASP A 214 20.86 -2.78 20.51
N ALA A 215 20.59 -3.23 19.28
CA ALA A 215 19.40 -2.84 18.51
C ALA A 215 18.87 -3.94 17.60
N VAL A 216 17.59 -3.83 17.25
CA VAL A 216 16.90 -4.73 16.31
C VAL A 216 16.20 -3.92 15.23
N TRP A 217 16.44 -4.26 13.98
CA TRP A 217 15.62 -3.79 12.85
C TRP A 217 14.77 -4.94 12.32
N ALA A 218 13.46 -4.82 12.48
CA ALA A 218 12.51 -5.86 12.05
C ALA A 218 11.90 -5.58 10.67
N GLN A 219 12.18 -4.43 10.08
CA GLN A 219 11.69 -3.85 8.80
C GLN A 219 10.17 -3.97 8.53
N ASP A 220 9.41 -4.46 9.51
CA ASP A 220 7.96 -4.66 9.44
C ASP A 220 7.37 -4.75 10.85
N ASP A 221 6.20 -4.19 11.07
CA ASP A 221 5.58 -4.07 12.38
C ASP A 221 5.04 -5.39 12.92
N ASP A 222 4.51 -6.26 12.05
CA ASP A 222 4.05 -7.58 12.50
C ASP A 222 5.23 -8.44 12.95
N VAL A 223 6.37 -8.35 12.26
CA VAL A 223 7.62 -9.00 12.70
C VAL A 223 8.06 -8.41 14.04
N LEU A 224 8.02 -7.07 14.19
CA LEU A 224 8.45 -6.43 15.44
C LEU A 224 7.59 -6.83 16.63
N LYS A 225 6.29 -7.05 16.47
CA LYS A 225 5.42 -7.56 17.54
C LYS A 225 5.95 -8.90 18.09
N GLY A 226 6.33 -9.83 17.21
CA GLY A 226 6.94 -11.11 17.61
C GLY A 226 8.30 -10.94 18.30
N VAL A 227 9.13 -10.06 17.78
CA VAL A 227 10.43 -9.70 18.35
C VAL A 227 10.29 -9.17 19.80
N LEU A 228 9.38 -8.22 20.00
CA LEU A 228 9.12 -7.62 21.31
C LEU A 228 8.59 -8.65 22.32
N GLN A 229 7.75 -9.59 21.85
CA GLN A 229 7.28 -10.70 22.69
C GLN A 229 8.45 -11.59 23.15
N ALA A 230 9.29 -12.05 22.22
CA ALA A 230 10.47 -12.88 22.53
C ALA A 230 11.41 -12.17 23.51
N TYR A 231 11.69 -10.87 23.26
CA TYR A 231 12.55 -10.08 24.15
C TYR A 231 11.98 -9.97 25.55
N LYS A 232 10.69 -9.67 25.69
CA LYS A 232 10.01 -9.60 26.98
C LYS A 232 10.07 -10.93 27.74
N GLU A 233 9.84 -12.06 27.05
CA GLU A 233 9.83 -13.39 27.63
C GLU A 233 11.24 -13.86 28.05
N SER A 234 12.29 -13.39 27.37
CA SER A 234 13.67 -13.72 27.67
C SER A 234 14.17 -13.15 29.01
N GLY A 235 13.57 -12.08 29.50
CA GLY A 235 14.02 -11.35 30.68
C GLY A 235 15.32 -10.58 30.50
N ARG A 236 15.84 -10.45 29.27
CA ARG A 236 17.04 -9.65 28.96
C ARG A 236 16.71 -8.15 29.00
N ASP A 237 17.73 -7.32 29.22
CA ASP A 237 17.63 -5.87 29.31
C ASP A 237 18.70 -5.11 28.54
N ASP A 238 19.47 -5.79 27.69
CA ASP A 238 20.60 -5.22 26.93
C ASP A 238 20.16 -4.45 25.67
N ILE A 239 19.07 -4.85 25.02
CA ILE A 239 18.59 -4.19 23.80
C ILE A 239 17.89 -2.88 24.19
N LYS A 240 18.31 -1.79 23.55
CA LYS A 240 17.80 -0.43 23.86
C LYS A 240 17.03 0.20 22.72
N LEU A 241 16.98 -0.46 21.56
CA LEU A 241 16.39 0.12 20.38
C LEU A 241 15.75 -0.96 19.49
N PHE A 242 14.47 -0.80 19.24
CA PHE A 242 13.72 -1.60 18.28
C PHE A 242 13.11 -0.70 17.23
N LEU A 243 13.17 -1.10 15.97
CA LEU A 243 12.54 -0.38 14.86
C LEU A 243 11.78 -1.36 13.98
N GLY A 244 10.52 -1.05 13.72
CA GLY A 244 9.65 -1.73 12.78
C GLY A 244 9.68 -1.10 11.39
N GLY A 245 8.55 -1.01 10.79
CA GLY A 245 8.27 -0.37 9.51
C GLY A 245 6.88 -0.72 9.02
N ALA A 246 6.22 0.22 8.49
CA ALA A 246 4.92 0.26 7.85
C ALA A 246 3.92 1.23 8.50
N GLY A 247 4.08 1.62 9.76
CA GLY A 247 3.21 2.55 10.44
C GLY A 247 1.92 1.91 10.94
N SER A 248 2.01 0.72 11.54
CA SER A 248 0.83 0.08 12.12
C SER A 248 0.33 0.84 13.34
N LYS A 249 -0.99 0.80 13.54
CA LYS A 249 -1.66 1.49 14.63
C LYS A 249 -1.02 1.24 16.01
N ASP A 250 -0.67 -0.03 16.29
CA ASP A 250 -0.13 -0.41 17.59
C ASP A 250 1.28 0.16 17.79
N LEU A 251 2.14 0.10 16.78
CA LEU A 251 3.50 0.62 16.87
C LEU A 251 3.51 2.16 16.87
N VAL A 252 2.69 2.79 16.03
CA VAL A 252 2.50 4.25 16.07
C VAL A 252 2.00 4.70 17.45
N LYS A 253 1.09 3.92 18.09
CA LYS A 253 0.62 4.20 19.43
C LYS A 253 1.74 4.09 20.47
N MET A 254 2.61 3.08 20.38
CA MET A 254 3.79 2.96 21.26
C MET A 254 4.70 4.17 21.14
N VAL A 255 5.01 4.59 19.89
CA VAL A 255 5.83 5.80 19.64
C VAL A 255 5.16 7.04 20.24
N MET A 256 3.85 7.21 20.00
CA MET A 256 3.08 8.35 20.50
C MET A 256 3.02 8.41 22.04
N ASP A 257 2.97 7.25 22.70
CA ASP A 257 2.96 7.14 24.17
C ASP A 257 4.37 7.27 24.80
N GLY A 258 5.41 7.36 23.97
CA GLY A 258 6.79 7.50 24.43
C GLY A 258 7.40 6.21 24.96
N ASP A 259 7.14 5.07 24.30
CA ASP A 259 7.75 3.79 24.65
C ASP A 259 9.28 3.90 24.65
N PRO A 260 9.98 3.43 25.70
CA PRO A 260 11.43 3.61 25.81
C PRO A 260 12.24 2.74 24.83
N LEU A 261 11.66 1.69 24.29
CA LEU A 261 12.32 0.73 23.38
C LEU A 261 11.93 0.95 21.92
N VAL A 262 10.65 1.30 21.66
CA VAL A 262 10.10 1.59 20.32
C VAL A 262 9.86 3.09 20.23
N ARG A 263 10.93 3.82 19.91
CA ARG A 263 10.93 5.29 19.92
C ARG A 263 10.64 5.93 18.57
N ALA A 264 10.57 5.11 17.52
CA ALA A 264 10.20 5.53 16.18
C ALA A 264 9.65 4.36 15.38
N ASP A 265 9.06 4.70 14.25
CA ASP A 265 8.66 3.78 13.19
C ASP A 265 8.91 4.44 11.82
N VAL A 266 8.76 3.70 10.71
CA VAL A 266 8.94 4.22 9.36
C VAL A 266 7.74 3.85 8.51
N THR A 267 7.17 4.83 7.79
CA THR A 267 5.95 4.61 7.01
C THR A 267 6.16 3.70 5.81
N TYR A 268 5.20 2.79 5.60
CA TYR A 268 4.93 2.09 4.34
C TYR A 268 3.41 1.89 4.24
N PRO A 269 2.66 2.96 3.90
CA PRO A 269 1.26 3.04 4.24
C PRO A 269 0.39 2.12 3.36
N PRO A 270 -0.45 1.24 3.94
CA PRO A 270 -1.43 0.44 3.18
C PRO A 270 -2.49 1.32 2.49
N SER A 271 -2.64 2.58 2.91
CA SER A 271 -3.53 3.57 2.29
C SER A 271 -3.15 3.93 0.84
N MET A 272 -2.01 3.45 0.33
CA MET A 272 -1.66 3.59 -1.10
C MET A 272 -2.75 3.05 -2.03
N VAL A 273 -3.52 2.03 -1.61
CA VAL A 273 -4.66 1.52 -2.38
C VAL A 273 -5.77 2.54 -2.53
N ALA A 274 -6.05 3.34 -1.51
CA ALA A 274 -7.03 4.43 -1.56
C ALA A 274 -6.59 5.53 -2.54
N THR A 275 -5.29 5.84 -2.55
CA THR A 275 -4.70 6.73 -3.56
C THR A 275 -4.83 6.14 -4.96
N ALA A 276 -4.57 4.85 -5.14
CA ALA A 276 -4.73 4.16 -6.43
C ALA A 276 -6.16 4.22 -6.97
N ILE A 277 -7.16 4.02 -6.10
CA ILE A 277 -8.59 4.15 -6.45
C ILE A 277 -8.88 5.57 -6.94
N SER A 278 -8.38 6.58 -6.23
CA SER A 278 -8.53 7.99 -6.63
C SER A 278 -7.85 8.29 -7.97
N LEU A 279 -6.65 7.75 -8.20
CA LEU A 279 -5.92 7.89 -9.47
C LEU A 279 -6.67 7.23 -10.63
N ALA A 280 -7.33 6.09 -10.40
CA ALA A 280 -8.15 5.43 -11.43
C ALA A 280 -9.35 6.30 -11.85
N VAL A 281 -10.10 6.84 -10.87
CA VAL A 281 -11.23 7.75 -11.16
C VAL A 281 -10.78 9.01 -11.90
N GLN A 282 -9.70 9.64 -11.43
CA GLN A 282 -9.18 10.88 -12.03
C GLN A 282 -8.61 10.63 -13.43
N GLY A 283 -7.93 9.49 -13.62
CA GLY A 283 -7.36 9.10 -14.92
C GLY A 283 -8.43 8.86 -15.99
N LEU A 284 -9.55 8.21 -15.64
CA LEU A 284 -10.68 8.01 -16.54
C LEU A 284 -11.39 9.32 -16.89
N ARG A 285 -11.40 10.27 -15.98
CA ARG A 285 -12.02 11.60 -16.21
C ARG A 285 -11.09 12.59 -16.87
N GLU A 286 -9.84 12.18 -17.17
CA GLU A 286 -8.81 13.09 -17.67
C GLU A 286 -8.64 14.35 -16.81
N GLN A 287 -8.92 14.23 -15.51
CA GLN A 287 -8.80 15.34 -14.57
C GLN A 287 -7.33 15.47 -14.12
N PRO A 288 -6.75 16.68 -14.22
CA PRO A 288 -5.43 16.91 -13.69
C PRO A 288 -5.43 16.77 -12.16
N LEU A 289 -4.32 16.26 -11.61
CA LEU A 289 -4.10 16.34 -10.17
C LEU A 289 -4.04 17.82 -9.76
N ASN A 290 -4.62 18.13 -8.61
CA ASN A 290 -4.64 19.51 -8.12
C ASN A 290 -3.20 20.07 -8.00
N GLY A 291 -2.96 21.22 -8.61
CA GLY A 291 -1.63 21.84 -8.69
C GLY A 291 -0.74 21.35 -9.83
N PHE A 292 -1.18 20.35 -10.62
CA PHE A 292 -0.47 19.91 -11.83
C PHE A 292 -1.02 20.63 -13.07
N TYR A 293 -0.13 21.03 -13.96
CA TYR A 293 -0.49 21.64 -15.25
C TYR A 293 -0.70 20.60 -16.36
N GLN A 294 -0.28 19.35 -16.11
CA GLN A 294 -0.43 18.24 -17.06
C GLN A 294 -1.82 17.59 -16.91
N LYS A 295 -2.48 17.31 -18.04
CA LYS A 295 -3.76 16.60 -18.06
C LYS A 295 -3.66 15.11 -17.71
N LYS A 296 -2.49 14.51 -17.98
CA LYS A 296 -2.25 13.10 -17.64
C LYS A 296 -1.60 13.00 -16.27
N ILE A 297 -2.11 12.09 -15.47
CA ILE A 297 -1.47 11.73 -14.20
C ILE A 297 -0.12 11.04 -14.46
N PRO A 298 0.84 11.13 -13.52
CA PRO A 298 2.12 10.45 -13.63
C PRO A 298 1.95 8.94 -13.80
N SER A 299 2.74 8.33 -14.68
CA SER A 299 2.72 6.86 -14.87
C SER A 299 3.33 6.09 -13.70
N LYS A 300 4.07 6.78 -12.82
CA LYS A 300 4.68 6.22 -11.61
C LYS A 300 4.52 7.20 -10.45
N VAL A 301 3.98 6.71 -9.34
CA VAL A 301 3.84 7.44 -8.09
C VAL A 301 4.56 6.63 -7.01
N ILE A 302 5.58 7.21 -6.38
CA ILE A 302 6.30 6.60 -5.27
C ILE A 302 6.04 7.43 -4.02
N LEU A 303 5.44 6.80 -3.01
CA LEU A 303 5.17 7.42 -1.73
C LEU A 303 6.44 7.38 -0.89
N ALA A 304 6.90 8.54 -0.45
CA ALA A 304 8.09 8.63 0.40
C ALA A 304 7.90 7.85 1.69
N SER A 305 8.98 7.21 2.15
CA SER A 305 9.03 6.66 3.49
C SER A 305 9.44 7.76 4.46
N GLU A 306 8.62 7.97 5.48
CA GLU A 306 8.78 9.03 6.47
C GLU A 306 9.04 8.41 7.85
N LEU A 307 9.90 9.07 8.62
CA LEU A 307 10.18 8.69 10.00
C LEU A 307 9.03 9.17 10.90
N ILE A 308 8.44 8.23 11.62
CA ILE A 308 7.45 8.49 12.67
C ILE A 308 8.20 8.59 14.00
N VAL A 309 8.06 9.73 14.68
CA VAL A 309 8.63 10.01 16.00
C VAL A 309 7.53 10.59 16.90
N PRO A 310 7.72 10.72 18.23
CA PRO A 310 6.67 11.22 19.12
C PRO A 310 6.05 12.55 18.67
N GLU A 311 6.84 13.42 18.02
CA GLU A 311 6.43 14.75 17.61
C GLU A 311 5.41 14.75 16.47
N ASN A 312 5.40 13.72 15.61
CA ASN A 312 4.52 13.60 14.45
C ASN A 312 3.65 12.33 14.45
N ALA A 313 3.78 11.46 15.44
CA ALA A 313 3.08 10.17 15.48
C ALA A 313 1.55 10.31 15.40
N ALA A 314 1.00 11.40 15.94
CA ALA A 314 -0.44 11.67 15.88
C ALA A 314 -0.98 11.81 14.44
N ASP A 315 -0.15 12.25 13.49
CA ASP A 315 -0.53 12.41 12.07
C ASP A 315 -0.68 11.05 11.35
N TYR A 316 -0.08 9.99 11.92
CA TYR A 316 -0.08 8.62 11.38
C TYR A 316 -0.97 7.67 12.17
N TYR A 317 -1.59 8.13 13.26
CA TYR A 317 -2.42 7.29 14.11
C TYR A 317 -3.87 7.24 13.63
N TYR A 318 -4.30 6.09 13.15
CA TYR A 318 -5.67 5.83 12.69
C TYR A 318 -6.35 4.82 13.63
N PRO A 319 -7.06 5.28 14.69
CA PRO A 319 -7.61 4.41 15.74
C PRO A 319 -8.62 3.39 15.21
N ASP A 320 -9.34 3.71 14.15
CA ASP A 320 -10.35 2.84 13.53
C ASP A 320 -9.74 1.84 12.52
N SER A 321 -8.47 2.00 12.16
CA SER A 321 -7.77 1.05 11.27
C SER A 321 -7.54 -0.28 11.98
N VAL A 322 -7.48 -1.36 11.18
CA VAL A 322 -7.09 -2.70 11.66
C VAL A 322 -5.58 -2.90 11.69
N PHE A 323 -4.85 -1.97 11.08
CA PHE A 323 -3.39 -1.97 10.99
C PHE A 323 -2.86 -0.58 11.30
#